data_815c0d01ffe5992447391ba4c5117834
#
_entry.id   815c0d01ffe5992447391ba4c5117834
#
_cell.length_a   1.000
_cell.length_b   1.000
_cell.length_c   1.000
_cell.angle_alpha   90.00
_cell.angle_beta   90.00
_cell.angle_gamma   90.00
#
_symmetry.space_group_name_H-M   'P 1'
#
loop_
_entity.id
_entity.type
_entity.pdbx_description
1 polymer ?
#
loop_
_entity_poly.entity_id
_entity_poly.type
_entity_poly.pdbx_seq_one_letter_code
_entity_poly.pdbx_strand_id
1 'polypeptide(L)'
;MASRTLRDTGTSYDGRAVDIGASYFTARVPSFIAQVKTWTAAGTVREWTDAFHVAGPSGIEAVRSGPMRYAAPRGLRTVVEDMVDQRVRVTSDDDVAALPDDADVIALCMPLPQARRLHAGIPESPIVWEPVIAVTCVFEERDWMEIDGVFVNDDPVLTWIADDGRRRGDDAPVLVAHVHPVLSAGHLADPSAVVPQAVAGVRRTLDIGAYPAWVDAHRWTYAKPLDAHEDPFWLSDDGRVGVAGDMWADGPRVEAAWLSGSALGAALAARMAGASPHSR
;
A
#
# COMPACT_ATOMS: atom_id res chain seq x y z
N MET A 1 -3.10 1.15 1.81
CA MET A 1 -2.05 0.76 2.79
C MET A 1 -2.50 -0.52 3.46
N ALA A 2 -1.73 -1.59 3.38
CA ALA A 2 -2.12 -2.87 3.95
C ALA A 2 -0.97 -3.43 4.80
N SER A 3 -1.30 -3.78 6.03
CA SER A 3 -0.43 -4.52 6.93
C SER A 3 -1.09 -5.88 7.21
N ARG A 4 -0.28 -6.90 7.39
CA ARG A 4 -0.72 -8.26 7.76
C ARG A 4 -0.11 -8.63 9.10
N THR A 5 -0.88 -9.27 9.94
CA THR A 5 -0.36 -9.85 11.18
C THR A 5 0.22 -11.23 10.88
N LEU A 6 1.48 -11.45 11.25
CA LEU A 6 2.12 -12.76 11.17
C LEU A 6 1.42 -13.74 12.10
N ARG A 7 1.18 -14.94 11.61
CA ARG A 7 0.53 -16.02 12.38
C ARG A 7 1.13 -17.36 11.96
N ASP A 8 1.21 -18.26 12.89
CA ASP A 8 1.66 -19.64 12.67
C ASP A 8 3.04 -19.72 12.00
N THR A 9 3.91 -18.74 12.29
CA THR A 9 5.26 -18.69 11.72
C THR A 9 6.22 -19.70 12.38
N GLY A 10 5.90 -20.18 13.55
CA GLY A 10 6.81 -20.97 14.38
C GLY A 10 7.99 -20.17 14.94
N THR A 11 7.93 -18.83 14.86
CA THR A 11 8.96 -17.91 15.36
C THR A 11 8.42 -17.05 16.49
N SER A 12 9.30 -16.28 17.15
CA SER A 12 8.91 -15.29 18.18
C SER A 12 8.19 -14.06 17.61
N TYR A 13 8.00 -13.99 16.29
CA TYR A 13 7.40 -12.85 15.58
C TYR A 13 5.90 -13.01 15.30
N ASP A 14 5.26 -14.05 15.79
CA ASP A 14 3.80 -14.19 15.75
C ASP A 14 3.13 -13.01 16.44
N GLY A 15 2.07 -12.48 15.84
CA GLY A 15 1.39 -11.26 16.28
C GLY A 15 1.97 -9.96 15.73
N ARG A 16 3.18 -9.99 15.12
CA ARG A 16 3.80 -8.83 14.50
C ARG A 16 3.05 -8.40 13.24
N ALA A 17 2.79 -7.12 13.10
CA ALA A 17 2.30 -6.56 11.86
C ALA A 17 3.46 -6.36 10.86
N VAL A 18 3.24 -6.65 9.58
CA VAL A 18 4.18 -6.47 8.47
C VAL A 18 3.47 -5.72 7.34
N ASP A 19 4.11 -4.71 6.75
CA ASP A 19 3.54 -3.97 5.63
C ASP A 19 3.82 -4.68 4.31
N ILE A 20 2.76 -5.22 3.72
CA ILE A 20 2.79 -5.98 2.47
C ILE A 20 2.22 -5.21 1.26
N GLY A 21 1.68 -4.00 1.50
CA GLY A 21 1.19 -3.09 0.47
C GLY A 21 2.20 -1.99 0.17
N ALA A 22 1.83 -0.72 0.37
CA ALA A 22 2.75 0.40 0.27
C ALA A 22 3.91 0.22 1.27
N SER A 23 5.13 0.35 0.78
CA SER A 23 6.32 0.18 1.62
C SER A 23 6.61 1.40 2.49
N TYR A 24 6.23 2.57 2.02
CA TYR A 24 6.41 3.88 2.65
C TYR A 24 5.53 4.92 1.96
N PHE A 25 5.55 6.13 2.46
CA PHE A 25 5.04 7.28 1.73
C PHE A 25 5.94 8.49 1.90
N THR A 26 5.78 9.48 1.02
CA THR A 26 6.41 10.80 1.06
C THR A 26 5.34 11.85 1.12
N ALA A 27 5.66 13.07 1.56
CA ALA A 27 4.75 14.21 1.61
C ALA A 27 5.33 15.39 0.86
N ARG A 28 4.56 16.01 -0.03
CA ARG A 28 4.97 17.12 -0.89
C ARG A 28 4.00 18.29 -0.81
N VAL A 29 2.69 18.01 -0.81
CA VAL A 29 1.65 19.04 -0.80
C VAL A 29 1.46 19.58 0.62
N PRO A 30 1.34 20.91 0.81
CA PRO A 30 1.27 21.52 2.14
C PRO A 30 0.19 20.94 3.04
N SER A 31 -1.00 20.63 2.52
CA SER A 31 -2.10 20.04 3.29
C SER A 31 -1.76 18.62 3.79
N PHE A 32 -1.13 17.82 2.93
CA PHE A 32 -0.71 16.48 3.33
C PHE A 32 0.49 16.51 4.30
N ILE A 33 1.44 17.44 4.11
CA ILE A 33 2.53 17.67 5.06
C ILE A 33 1.97 18.01 6.45
N ALA A 34 0.95 18.88 6.53
CA ALA A 34 0.30 19.22 7.79
C ALA A 34 -0.35 17.99 8.43
N GLN A 35 -1.01 17.15 7.64
CA GLN A 35 -1.60 15.90 8.12
C GLN A 35 -0.54 14.91 8.63
N VAL A 36 0.57 14.76 7.91
CA VAL A 36 1.70 13.88 8.32
C VAL A 36 2.31 14.36 9.63
N LYS A 37 2.46 15.68 9.84
CA LYS A 37 2.90 16.23 11.13
C LYS A 37 1.96 15.87 12.27
N THR A 38 0.64 15.90 12.04
CA THR A 38 -0.35 15.48 13.03
C THR A 38 -0.17 13.99 13.39
N TRP A 39 -0.04 13.12 12.41
CA TRP A 39 0.20 11.70 12.63
C TRP A 39 1.54 11.41 13.33
N THR A 40 2.58 12.19 13.00
CA THR A 40 3.88 12.06 13.65
C THR A 40 3.81 12.50 15.11
N ALA A 41 3.13 13.60 15.41
CA ALA A 41 2.91 14.06 16.78
C ALA A 41 2.08 13.09 17.63
N ALA A 42 1.14 12.37 16.99
CA ALA A 42 0.36 11.30 17.63
C ALA A 42 1.12 9.97 17.76
N GLY A 43 2.29 9.83 17.16
CA GLY A 43 3.07 8.58 17.14
C GLY A 43 2.50 7.50 16.21
N THR A 44 1.52 7.81 15.37
CA THR A 44 0.98 6.90 14.36
C THR A 44 1.97 6.70 13.22
N VAL A 45 2.70 7.77 12.86
CA VAL A 45 3.71 7.80 11.81
C VAL A 45 5.06 8.21 12.39
N ARG A 46 6.12 7.73 11.78
CA ARG A 46 7.50 8.16 12.07
C ARG A 46 8.25 8.49 10.78
N GLU A 47 9.22 9.36 10.88
CA GLU A 47 10.27 9.45 9.88
C GLU A 47 11.04 8.12 9.85
N TRP A 48 11.26 7.60 8.66
CA TRP A 48 11.99 6.35 8.47
C TRP A 48 13.39 6.61 7.92
N THR A 49 13.47 7.09 6.68
CA THR A 49 14.76 7.34 6.02
C THR A 49 14.61 8.35 4.87
N ASP A 50 15.66 9.08 4.59
CA ASP A 50 15.79 9.92 3.40
C ASP A 50 16.66 9.29 2.31
N ALA A 51 17.22 8.08 2.54
CA ALA A 51 18.08 7.40 1.59
C ALA A 51 17.73 5.91 1.46
N PHE A 52 17.80 5.40 0.24
CA PHE A 52 17.70 3.96 -0.04
C PHE A 52 18.93 3.46 -0.77
N HIS A 53 19.22 2.20 -0.56
CA HIS A 53 20.18 1.47 -1.35
C HIS A 53 19.62 1.18 -2.75
N VAL A 54 20.52 1.05 -3.70
CA VAL A 54 20.24 0.61 -5.07
C VAL A 54 21.09 -0.61 -5.34
N ALA A 55 20.46 -1.67 -5.80
CA ALA A 55 21.12 -2.89 -6.21
C ALA A 55 20.90 -3.12 -7.73
N GLY A 56 21.91 -3.70 -8.34
CA GLY A 56 21.88 -4.25 -9.68
C GLY A 56 22.08 -5.77 -9.66
N PRO A 57 22.38 -6.38 -10.81
CA PRO A 57 22.59 -7.83 -10.90
C PRO A 57 23.72 -8.37 -10.01
N SER A 58 24.68 -7.52 -9.64
CA SER A 58 25.86 -7.88 -8.81
C SER A 58 25.68 -7.61 -7.30
N GLY A 59 24.49 -7.19 -6.85
CA GLY A 59 24.22 -6.81 -5.47
C GLY A 59 24.11 -5.30 -5.27
N ILE A 60 24.35 -4.81 -4.04
CA ILE A 60 24.24 -3.38 -3.72
C ILE A 60 25.37 -2.58 -4.36
N GLU A 61 25.02 -1.54 -5.09
CA GLU A 61 25.93 -0.71 -5.89
C GLU A 61 26.03 0.73 -5.35
N ALA A 62 24.97 1.28 -4.77
CA ALA A 62 24.92 2.68 -4.37
C ALA A 62 23.91 2.95 -3.25
N VAL A 63 24.02 4.13 -2.65
CA VAL A 63 22.98 4.75 -1.81
C VAL A 63 22.48 6.02 -2.50
N ARG A 64 21.17 6.22 -2.55
CA ARG A 64 20.53 7.38 -3.17
C ARG A 64 19.66 8.12 -2.16
N SER A 65 20.03 9.35 -1.86
CA SER A 65 19.21 10.25 -1.06
C SER A 65 18.01 10.76 -1.86
N GLY A 66 16.97 11.16 -1.15
CA GLY A 66 15.73 11.70 -1.71
C GLY A 66 14.87 12.34 -0.61
N PRO A 67 13.56 12.52 -0.84
CA PRO A 67 12.68 13.06 0.18
C PRO A 67 12.59 12.14 1.37
N MET A 68 12.29 12.69 2.55
CA MET A 68 11.98 11.91 3.73
C MET A 68 10.84 10.92 3.45
N ARG A 69 11.04 9.66 3.79
CA ARG A 69 10.05 8.59 3.72
C ARG A 69 9.53 8.32 5.11
N TYR A 70 8.23 8.13 5.17
CA TYR A 70 7.50 7.89 6.41
C TYR A 70 7.03 6.44 6.48
N ALA A 71 7.04 5.90 7.68
CA ALA A 71 6.54 4.59 8.02
C ALA A 71 5.65 4.67 9.28
N ALA A 72 5.03 3.56 9.66
CA ALA A 72 4.21 3.49 10.86
C ALA A 72 4.72 2.37 11.78
N PRO A 73 5.05 2.65 13.04
CA PRO A 73 5.56 1.63 13.97
C PRO A 73 4.64 0.42 14.14
N ARG A 74 3.33 0.62 14.07
CA ARG A 74 2.31 -0.42 14.18
C ARG A 74 1.78 -0.92 12.83
N GLY A 75 2.40 -0.49 11.72
CA GLY A 75 1.97 -0.79 10.35
C GLY A 75 1.18 0.34 9.69
N LEU A 76 1.37 0.51 8.39
CA LEU A 76 0.74 1.59 7.62
C LEU A 76 -0.80 1.53 7.62
N ARG A 77 -1.39 0.37 7.90
CA ARG A 77 -2.84 0.24 8.07
C ARG A 77 -3.36 1.10 9.22
N THR A 78 -2.59 1.24 10.32
CA THR A 78 -3.00 2.04 11.48
C THR A 78 -3.17 3.52 11.14
N VAL A 79 -2.52 4.03 10.10
CA VAL A 79 -2.72 5.40 9.62
C VAL A 79 -4.16 5.60 9.12
N VAL A 80 -4.74 4.60 8.46
CA VAL A 80 -6.14 4.63 8.02
C VAL A 80 -7.08 4.45 9.21
N GLU A 81 -6.75 3.52 10.10
CA GLU A 81 -7.55 3.23 11.30
C GLU A 81 -7.66 4.45 12.22
N ASP A 82 -6.55 5.20 12.41
CA ASP A 82 -6.53 6.42 13.24
C ASP A 82 -7.32 7.60 12.62
N MET A 83 -7.63 7.55 11.33
CA MET A 83 -8.50 8.54 10.68
C MET A 83 -9.99 8.24 10.86
N VAL A 84 -10.34 7.05 11.29
CA VAL A 84 -11.73 6.63 11.44
C VAL A 84 -12.30 7.23 12.74
N ASP A 85 -13.29 8.08 12.61
CA ASP A 85 -14.04 8.65 13.74
C ASP A 85 -14.84 7.56 14.46
N GLN A 86 -14.96 7.65 15.77
CA GLN A 86 -15.71 6.69 16.61
C GLN A 86 -17.18 6.54 16.21
N ARG A 87 -17.74 7.50 15.47
CA ARG A 87 -19.11 7.46 14.92
C ARG A 87 -19.21 6.60 13.66
N VAL A 88 -18.08 6.18 13.09
CA VAL A 88 -18.05 5.35 11.89
C VAL A 88 -18.09 3.88 12.30
N ARG A 89 -19.06 3.15 11.81
CA ARG A 89 -19.12 1.69 11.94
C ARG A 89 -18.19 1.06 10.90
N VAL A 90 -17.19 0.34 11.37
CA VAL A 90 -16.26 -0.43 10.50
C VAL A 90 -16.69 -1.89 10.51
N THR A 91 -16.85 -2.48 9.32
CA THR A 91 -17.04 -3.92 9.12
C THR A 91 -15.81 -4.46 8.39
N SER A 92 -15.22 -5.54 8.91
CA SER A 92 -14.07 -6.21 8.32
C SER A 92 -14.50 -7.54 7.72
N ASP A 93 -13.69 -8.04 6.76
CA ASP A 93 -13.86 -9.37 6.15
C ASP A 93 -15.23 -9.58 5.47
N ASP A 94 -15.81 -8.48 4.98
CA ASP A 94 -17.08 -8.46 4.28
C ASP A 94 -16.82 -8.32 2.76
N ASP A 95 -17.24 -9.32 2.00
CA ASP A 95 -17.16 -9.29 0.54
C ASP A 95 -18.38 -8.57 -0.02
N VAL A 96 -18.22 -7.31 -0.37
CA VAL A 96 -19.29 -6.47 -0.92
C VAL A 96 -19.59 -6.89 -2.36
N ALA A 97 -20.67 -7.64 -2.56
CA ALA A 97 -21.11 -8.10 -3.88
C ALA A 97 -22.01 -7.08 -4.62
N ALA A 98 -22.64 -6.16 -3.89
CA ALA A 98 -23.52 -5.13 -4.45
C ALA A 98 -23.51 -3.87 -3.58
N LEU A 99 -23.81 -2.72 -4.17
CA LEU A 99 -23.96 -1.47 -3.42
C LEU A 99 -25.25 -1.48 -2.60
N PRO A 100 -25.24 -0.92 -1.37
CA PRO A 100 -26.44 -0.81 -0.56
C PRO A 100 -27.44 0.18 -1.19
N ASP A 101 -28.71 -0.19 -1.21
CA ASP A 101 -29.79 0.64 -1.78
C ASP A 101 -30.21 1.77 -0.85
N ASP A 102 -30.00 1.61 0.45
CA ASP A 102 -30.44 2.53 1.52
C ASP A 102 -29.38 3.59 1.89
N ALA A 103 -28.20 3.59 1.25
CA ALA A 103 -27.21 4.61 1.46
C ALA A 103 -27.51 5.90 0.66
N ASP A 104 -27.42 7.05 1.31
CA ASP A 104 -27.59 8.36 0.66
C ASP A 104 -26.46 8.65 -0.32
N VAL A 105 -25.23 8.32 0.06
CA VAL A 105 -24.01 8.44 -0.76
C VAL A 105 -23.05 7.27 -0.50
N ILE A 106 -22.28 6.92 -1.52
CA ILE A 106 -21.33 5.80 -1.48
C ILE A 106 -19.98 6.27 -2.03
N ALA A 107 -18.91 6.06 -1.27
CA ALA A 107 -17.56 6.30 -1.72
C ALA A 107 -16.82 4.95 -1.93
N LEU A 108 -16.41 4.68 -3.16
CA LEU A 108 -15.63 3.49 -3.53
C LEU A 108 -14.16 3.85 -3.55
N CYS A 109 -13.45 3.53 -2.46
CA CYS A 109 -12.01 3.82 -2.29
C CYS A 109 -11.17 2.55 -2.56
N MET A 110 -11.29 2.01 -3.76
CA MET A 110 -10.63 0.79 -4.22
C MET A 110 -10.14 0.95 -5.67
N PRO A 111 -9.27 0.06 -6.18
CA PRO A 111 -8.88 0.09 -7.59
C PRO A 111 -10.08 0.10 -8.54
N LEU A 112 -10.01 0.95 -9.57
CA LEU A 112 -11.12 1.18 -10.49
C LEU A 112 -11.72 -0.10 -11.09
N PRO A 113 -10.92 -1.11 -11.49
CA PRO A 113 -11.48 -2.37 -12.00
C PRO A 113 -12.37 -3.10 -10.97
N GLN A 114 -12.11 -2.93 -9.67
CA GLN A 114 -12.95 -3.48 -8.61
C GLN A 114 -14.21 -2.64 -8.41
N ALA A 115 -14.10 -1.31 -8.37
CA ALA A 115 -15.23 -0.40 -8.24
C ALA A 115 -16.26 -0.60 -9.37
N ARG A 116 -15.80 -0.81 -10.62
CA ARG A 116 -16.66 -1.07 -11.79
C ARG A 116 -17.48 -2.35 -11.69
N ARG A 117 -17.04 -3.35 -10.94
CA ARG A 117 -17.87 -4.55 -10.69
C ARG A 117 -19.09 -4.25 -9.84
N LEU A 118 -18.98 -3.25 -8.98
CA LEU A 118 -20.07 -2.84 -8.08
C LEU A 118 -21.00 -1.81 -8.73
N HIS A 119 -20.49 -0.99 -9.67
CA HIS A 119 -21.28 0.07 -10.30
C HIS A 119 -20.92 0.21 -11.79
N ALA A 120 -21.80 -0.26 -12.66
CA ALA A 120 -21.58 -0.27 -14.12
C ALA A 120 -21.56 1.14 -14.75
N GLY A 121 -22.06 2.18 -14.04
CA GLY A 121 -21.99 3.57 -14.49
C GLY A 121 -20.60 4.19 -14.43
N ILE A 122 -19.64 3.55 -13.76
CA ILE A 122 -18.24 4.01 -13.74
C ILE A 122 -17.63 3.79 -15.14
N PRO A 123 -17.06 4.85 -15.78
CA PRO A 123 -16.51 4.74 -17.13
C PRO A 123 -15.33 3.78 -17.20
N GLU A 124 -15.10 3.25 -18.40
CA GLU A 124 -13.88 2.51 -18.67
C GLU A 124 -12.66 3.46 -18.62
N SER A 125 -11.55 2.91 -18.17
CA SER A 125 -10.29 3.62 -18.17
C SER A 125 -9.25 2.82 -18.96
N PRO A 126 -8.47 3.47 -19.83
CA PRO A 126 -7.36 2.83 -20.53
C PRO A 126 -6.17 2.57 -19.61
N ILE A 127 -6.20 3.04 -18.35
CA ILE A 127 -5.08 2.91 -17.42
C ILE A 127 -4.86 1.44 -17.08
N VAL A 128 -3.67 0.97 -17.37
CA VAL A 128 -3.21 -0.38 -17.07
C VAL A 128 -2.72 -0.43 -15.61
N TRP A 129 -2.91 -1.57 -14.97
CA TRP A 129 -2.44 -1.83 -13.61
C TRP A 129 -1.33 -2.87 -13.62
N GLU A 130 -0.22 -2.55 -12.96
CA GLU A 130 0.81 -3.54 -12.66
C GLU A 130 0.42 -4.35 -11.43
N PRO A 131 0.49 -5.70 -11.50
CA PRO A 131 0.38 -6.54 -10.32
C PRO A 131 1.71 -6.61 -9.59
N VAL A 132 1.65 -6.88 -8.29
CA VAL A 132 2.82 -7.17 -7.46
C VAL A 132 2.50 -8.35 -6.55
N ILE A 133 3.44 -9.28 -6.41
CA ILE A 133 3.44 -10.26 -5.34
C ILE A 133 4.43 -9.75 -4.28
N ALA A 134 3.93 -9.51 -3.06
CA ALA A 134 4.76 -9.15 -1.93
C ALA A 134 5.15 -10.44 -1.18
N VAL A 135 6.45 -10.68 -1.03
CA VAL A 135 6.98 -11.84 -0.31
C VAL A 135 7.59 -11.37 1.01
N THR A 136 7.03 -11.87 2.11
CA THR A 136 7.55 -11.63 3.45
C THR A 136 8.49 -12.76 3.84
N CYS A 137 9.69 -12.43 4.26
CA CYS A 137 10.71 -13.37 4.73
C CYS A 137 11.03 -13.09 6.19
N VAL A 138 10.79 -14.04 7.08
CA VAL A 138 11.18 -13.98 8.49
C VAL A 138 12.40 -14.86 8.68
N PHE A 139 13.50 -14.29 9.15
CA PHE A 139 14.73 -15.01 9.45
C PHE A 139 14.84 -15.24 10.97
N GLU A 140 15.72 -16.12 11.37
CA GLU A 140 16.02 -16.32 12.80
C GLU A 140 16.85 -15.16 13.35
N GLU A 141 17.80 -14.67 12.55
CA GLU A 141 18.72 -13.59 12.89
C GLU A 141 18.89 -12.62 11.72
N ARG A 142 19.32 -11.39 12.01
CA ARG A 142 19.74 -10.42 10.99
C ARG A 142 21.17 -10.76 10.54
N ASP A 143 21.30 -11.23 9.33
CA ASP A 143 22.59 -11.55 8.69
C ASP A 143 22.71 -10.78 7.36
N TRP A 144 22.47 -9.47 7.42
CA TRP A 144 22.66 -8.55 6.29
C TRP A 144 23.12 -7.17 6.79
N MET A 145 23.73 -6.43 5.89
CA MET A 145 24.19 -5.07 6.16
C MET A 145 23.04 -4.15 6.58
N GLU A 146 23.36 -3.03 7.22
CA GLU A 146 22.35 -2.03 7.57
C GLU A 146 21.76 -1.42 6.31
N ILE A 147 20.49 -1.68 6.09
CA ILE A 147 19.65 -1.10 5.03
C ILE A 147 18.31 -0.68 5.62
N ASP A 148 17.70 0.33 5.04
CA ASP A 148 16.28 0.64 5.24
C ASP A 148 15.43 0.01 4.14
N GLY A 149 15.84 0.23 2.89
CA GLY A 149 15.23 -0.38 1.72
C GLY A 149 16.18 -0.37 0.54
N VAL A 150 15.92 -1.23 -0.43
CA VAL A 150 16.74 -1.41 -1.63
C VAL A 150 15.84 -1.38 -2.87
N PHE A 151 16.08 -0.44 -3.78
CA PHE A 151 15.58 -0.55 -5.15
C PHE A 151 16.45 -1.56 -5.89
N VAL A 152 15.82 -2.55 -6.48
CA VAL A 152 16.51 -3.59 -7.26
C VAL A 152 16.25 -3.32 -8.73
N ASN A 153 17.31 -2.91 -9.44
CA ASN A 153 17.26 -2.58 -10.86
C ASN A 153 17.78 -3.73 -11.70
N ASP A 154 17.27 -3.84 -12.92
CA ASP A 154 17.70 -4.81 -13.91
C ASP A 154 17.69 -6.28 -13.41
N ASP A 155 16.81 -6.58 -12.47
CA ASP A 155 16.59 -7.93 -11.95
C ASP A 155 15.19 -8.44 -12.41
N PRO A 156 15.12 -9.63 -13.02
CA PRO A 156 13.84 -10.15 -13.53
C PRO A 156 12.91 -10.67 -12.43
N VAL A 157 13.39 -10.77 -11.19
CA VAL A 157 12.65 -11.37 -10.07
C VAL A 157 12.13 -10.33 -9.10
N LEU A 158 12.97 -9.38 -8.69
CA LEU A 158 12.65 -8.38 -7.67
C LEU A 158 12.75 -6.96 -8.21
N THR A 159 11.95 -6.06 -7.64
CA THR A 159 12.07 -4.61 -7.86
C THR A 159 12.37 -3.84 -6.59
N TRP A 160 12.09 -4.44 -5.43
CA TRP A 160 12.20 -3.76 -4.14
C TRP A 160 12.39 -4.75 -2.99
N ILE A 161 13.18 -4.34 -1.98
CA ILE A 161 13.29 -5.02 -0.69
C ILE A 161 13.21 -3.96 0.41
N ALA A 162 12.35 -4.15 1.40
CA ALA A 162 12.28 -3.35 2.61
C ALA A 162 12.77 -4.15 3.81
N ASP A 163 13.57 -3.53 4.67
CA ASP A 163 13.84 -4.02 6.01
C ASP A 163 12.68 -3.61 6.92
N ASP A 164 11.78 -4.54 7.22
CA ASP A 164 10.58 -4.24 7.99
C ASP A 164 10.89 -3.98 9.46
N GLY A 165 11.98 -4.55 9.99
CA GLY A 165 12.44 -4.25 11.35
C GLY A 165 12.92 -2.82 11.49
N ARG A 166 13.77 -2.36 10.57
CA ARG A 166 14.23 -0.97 10.51
C ARG A 166 13.08 0.00 10.27
N ARG A 167 12.18 -0.36 9.37
CA ARG A 167 10.98 0.44 9.07
C ARG A 167 10.10 0.66 10.30
N ARG A 168 9.99 -0.32 11.19
CA ARG A 168 9.24 -0.22 12.44
C ARG A 168 10.06 0.34 13.60
N GLY A 169 11.38 0.21 13.55
CA GLY A 169 12.30 0.64 14.59
C GLY A 169 12.43 -0.37 15.72
N ASP A 170 12.25 -1.66 15.44
CA ASP A 170 12.41 -2.78 16.38
C ASP A 170 13.49 -3.79 15.94
N ASP A 171 14.11 -3.54 14.78
CA ASP A 171 15.18 -4.33 14.19
C ASP A 171 14.89 -5.83 14.06
N ALA A 172 13.62 -6.21 13.98
CA ALA A 172 13.23 -7.59 13.74
C ALA A 172 13.82 -8.12 12.41
N PRO A 173 14.26 -9.38 12.32
CA PRO A 173 14.84 -9.97 11.12
C PRO A 173 13.76 -10.30 10.08
N VAL A 174 13.05 -9.29 9.63
CA VAL A 174 11.93 -9.40 8.68
C VAL A 174 12.20 -8.52 7.46
N LEU A 175 12.20 -9.15 6.30
CA LEU A 175 12.29 -8.49 5.00
C LEU A 175 11.00 -8.65 4.22
N VAL A 176 10.61 -7.61 3.49
CA VAL A 176 9.49 -7.67 2.54
C VAL A 176 10.01 -7.31 1.15
N ALA A 177 9.88 -8.24 0.22
CA ALA A 177 10.30 -8.07 -1.16
C ALA A 177 9.10 -7.92 -2.10
N HIS A 178 9.21 -7.04 -3.09
CA HIS A 178 8.24 -6.95 -4.19
C HIS A 178 8.80 -7.65 -5.42
N VAL A 179 8.04 -8.62 -5.89
CA VAL A 179 8.35 -9.38 -7.12
C VAL A 179 8.09 -8.50 -8.33
N HIS A 180 8.95 -8.62 -9.32
CA HIS A 180 8.84 -7.88 -10.58
C HIS A 180 7.46 -8.06 -11.23
N PRO A 181 6.81 -7.00 -11.76
CA PRO A 181 5.44 -7.06 -12.27
C PRO A 181 5.20 -8.13 -13.34
N VAL A 182 6.17 -8.33 -14.25
CA VAL A 182 6.07 -9.35 -15.30
C VAL A 182 6.01 -10.76 -14.71
N LEU A 183 6.87 -11.05 -13.72
CA LEU A 183 6.86 -12.33 -13.03
C LEU A 183 5.58 -12.48 -12.17
N SER A 184 5.16 -11.42 -11.50
CA SER A 184 3.91 -11.39 -10.71
C SER A 184 2.69 -11.68 -11.58
N ALA A 185 2.62 -11.10 -12.79
CA ALA A 185 1.50 -11.32 -13.73
C ALA A 185 1.34 -12.80 -14.12
N GLY A 186 2.45 -13.52 -14.28
CA GLY A 186 2.45 -14.95 -14.59
C GLY A 186 1.99 -15.87 -13.46
N HIS A 187 1.93 -15.36 -12.22
CA HIS A 187 1.70 -16.16 -11.02
C HIS A 187 0.52 -15.67 -10.16
N LEU A 188 -0.41 -14.91 -10.74
CA LEU A 188 -1.58 -14.39 -10.01
C LEU A 188 -2.52 -15.49 -9.50
N ALA A 189 -2.56 -16.63 -10.15
CA ALA A 189 -3.37 -17.78 -9.73
C ALA A 189 -2.76 -18.53 -8.54
N ASP A 190 -1.41 -18.61 -8.49
CA ASP A 190 -0.65 -19.25 -7.43
C ASP A 190 0.55 -18.36 -7.04
N PRO A 191 0.36 -17.39 -6.13
CA PRO A 191 1.43 -16.51 -5.69
C PRO A 191 2.57 -17.23 -4.97
N SER A 192 2.32 -18.40 -4.40
CA SER A 192 3.33 -19.18 -3.69
C SER A 192 4.41 -19.75 -4.61
N ALA A 193 4.09 -19.94 -5.88
CA ALA A 193 5.03 -20.46 -6.87
C ALA A 193 6.26 -19.57 -7.11
N VAL A 194 6.19 -18.25 -6.80
CA VAL A 194 7.35 -17.35 -6.95
C VAL A 194 8.25 -17.33 -5.72
N VAL A 195 7.83 -17.90 -4.58
CA VAL A 195 8.56 -17.83 -3.31
C VAL A 195 10.01 -18.31 -3.44
N PRO A 196 10.32 -19.45 -4.07
CA PRO A 196 11.70 -19.91 -4.18
C PRO A 196 12.59 -18.91 -4.94
N GLN A 197 12.08 -18.30 -6.02
CA GLN A 197 12.81 -17.31 -6.81
C GLN A 197 12.98 -16.00 -6.04
N ALA A 198 11.93 -15.52 -5.36
CA ALA A 198 11.97 -14.31 -4.56
C ALA A 198 12.96 -14.43 -3.39
N VAL A 199 12.93 -15.55 -2.64
CA VAL A 199 13.87 -15.83 -1.55
C VAL A 199 15.32 -15.89 -2.08
N ALA A 200 15.55 -16.56 -3.20
CA ALA A 200 16.88 -16.59 -3.82
C ALA A 200 17.32 -15.17 -4.24
N GLY A 201 16.42 -14.35 -4.77
CA GLY A 201 16.66 -12.95 -5.11
C GLY A 201 17.05 -12.11 -3.90
N VAL A 202 16.28 -12.18 -2.81
CA VAL A 202 16.56 -11.47 -1.55
C VAL A 202 17.95 -11.85 -1.02
N ARG A 203 18.20 -13.16 -0.91
CA ARG A 203 19.49 -13.66 -0.40
C ARG A 203 20.68 -13.22 -1.27
N ARG A 204 20.55 -13.28 -2.57
CA ARG A 204 21.57 -12.81 -3.51
C ARG A 204 21.81 -11.31 -3.39
N THR A 205 20.75 -10.50 -3.35
CA THR A 205 20.87 -9.04 -3.31
C THR A 205 21.52 -8.53 -2.03
N LEU A 206 21.25 -9.19 -0.90
CA LEU A 206 21.71 -8.78 0.43
C LEU A 206 22.87 -9.65 0.96
N ASP A 207 23.40 -10.59 0.17
CA ASP A 207 24.45 -11.54 0.54
C ASP A 207 24.12 -12.35 1.81
N ILE A 208 22.88 -12.82 1.93
CA ILE A 208 22.39 -13.58 3.08
C ILE A 208 22.67 -15.07 2.88
N GLY A 209 23.45 -15.67 3.79
CA GLY A 209 23.77 -17.11 3.79
C GLY A 209 22.58 -17.98 4.23
N ALA A 210 21.84 -17.54 5.22
CA ALA A 210 20.71 -18.27 5.79
C ALA A 210 19.47 -18.30 4.88
N TYR A 211 18.59 -19.28 5.09
CA TYR A 211 17.22 -19.28 4.56
C TYR A 211 16.27 -18.69 5.58
N PRO A 212 15.18 -18.03 5.16
CA PRO A 212 14.15 -17.59 6.10
C PRO A 212 13.51 -18.80 6.79
N ALA A 213 13.23 -18.65 8.08
CA ALA A 213 12.51 -19.63 8.89
C ALA A 213 11.04 -19.73 8.48
N TRP A 214 10.48 -18.62 7.98
CA TRP A 214 9.10 -18.55 7.49
C TRP A 214 8.96 -17.59 6.33
N VAL A 215 8.09 -17.93 5.38
CA VAL A 215 7.82 -17.11 4.20
C VAL A 215 6.32 -17.11 3.89
N ASP A 216 5.80 -15.96 3.46
CA ASP A 216 4.44 -15.82 2.93
C ASP A 216 4.45 -14.96 1.67
N ALA A 217 3.55 -15.25 0.74
CA ALA A 217 3.38 -14.51 -0.49
C ALA A 217 1.96 -13.96 -0.61
N HIS A 218 1.84 -12.65 -0.79
CA HIS A 218 0.56 -11.98 -0.95
C HIS A 218 0.44 -11.32 -2.33
N ARG A 219 -0.67 -11.59 -3.02
CA ARG A 219 -0.97 -11.07 -4.35
C ARG A 219 -1.70 -9.73 -4.30
N TRP A 220 -1.17 -8.76 -5.02
CA TRP A 220 -1.83 -7.51 -5.39
C TRP A 220 -2.08 -7.50 -6.89
N THR A 221 -3.30 -7.83 -7.32
CA THR A 221 -3.67 -7.85 -8.76
C THR A 221 -3.66 -6.44 -9.36
N TYR A 222 -4.07 -5.47 -8.57
CA TYR A 222 -4.12 -4.05 -8.95
C TYR A 222 -3.24 -3.25 -7.99
N ALA A 223 -1.92 -3.47 -8.05
CA ALA A 223 -0.99 -2.87 -7.10
C ALA A 223 -0.65 -1.43 -7.45
N LYS A 224 -0.46 -1.15 -8.74
CA LYS A 224 0.01 0.16 -9.19
C LYS A 224 -0.62 0.51 -10.54
N PRO A 225 -1.39 1.61 -10.63
CA PRO A 225 -1.78 2.15 -11.92
C PRO A 225 -0.55 2.75 -12.62
N LEU A 226 -0.42 2.51 -13.94
CA LEU A 226 0.72 3.01 -14.73
C LEU A 226 0.56 4.47 -15.14
N ASP A 227 -0.64 5.00 -14.98
CA ASP A 227 -0.98 6.39 -15.27
C ASP A 227 -2.02 6.89 -14.26
N ALA A 228 -2.37 8.15 -14.30
CA ALA A 228 -3.36 8.76 -13.43
C ALA A 228 -4.39 9.55 -14.24
N HIS A 229 -5.62 9.61 -13.74
CA HIS A 229 -6.61 10.57 -14.21
C HIS A 229 -6.25 11.99 -13.75
N GLU A 230 -6.52 12.97 -14.60
CA GLU A 230 -6.34 14.39 -14.27
C GLU A 230 -7.33 14.87 -13.20
N ASP A 231 -8.55 14.31 -13.21
CA ASP A 231 -9.57 14.63 -12.23
C ASP A 231 -9.20 14.06 -10.84
N PRO A 232 -9.56 14.76 -9.76
CA PRO A 232 -9.25 14.31 -8.40
C PRO A 232 -10.07 13.11 -7.95
N PHE A 233 -11.23 12.84 -8.56
CA PHE A 233 -12.13 11.72 -8.30
C PHE A 233 -13.16 11.61 -9.43
N TRP A 234 -13.90 10.52 -9.47
CA TRP A 234 -15.11 10.38 -10.28
C TRP A 234 -16.37 10.46 -9.40
N LEU A 235 -17.44 11.05 -9.94
CA LEU A 235 -18.75 11.13 -9.30
C LEU A 235 -19.83 10.84 -10.33
N SER A 236 -20.84 10.02 -9.97
CA SER A 236 -22.00 9.74 -10.81
C SER A 236 -22.83 11.00 -11.05
N ASP A 237 -23.59 11.06 -12.14
CA ASP A 237 -24.42 12.22 -12.52
C ASP A 237 -25.44 12.59 -11.43
N ASP A 238 -25.98 11.58 -10.74
CA ASP A 238 -26.88 11.77 -9.60
C ASP A 238 -26.13 12.14 -8.32
N GLY A 239 -24.79 12.13 -8.34
CA GLY A 239 -23.89 12.44 -7.23
C GLY A 239 -23.98 11.46 -6.07
N ARG A 240 -24.57 10.27 -6.26
CA ARG A 240 -24.74 9.26 -5.19
C ARG A 240 -23.50 8.39 -5.03
N VAL A 241 -22.82 8.04 -6.11
CA VAL A 241 -21.67 7.14 -6.10
C VAL A 241 -20.42 7.90 -6.54
N GLY A 242 -19.39 7.86 -5.72
CA GLY A 242 -18.07 8.43 -6.06
C GLY A 242 -16.95 7.41 -5.98
N VAL A 243 -15.90 7.61 -6.76
CA VAL A 243 -14.68 6.78 -6.76
C VAL A 243 -13.47 7.65 -6.50
N ALA A 244 -12.65 7.25 -5.54
CA ALA A 244 -11.39 7.91 -5.20
C ALA A 244 -10.28 6.87 -5.00
N GLY A 245 -9.04 7.28 -5.11
CA GLY A 245 -7.88 6.41 -4.90
C GLY A 245 -6.61 6.97 -5.50
N ASP A 246 -5.57 6.15 -5.55
CA ASP A 246 -4.23 6.51 -6.00
C ASP A 246 -4.05 6.56 -7.53
N MET A 247 -5.07 6.23 -8.29
CA MET A 247 -5.09 6.44 -9.75
C MET A 247 -5.66 7.82 -10.14
N TRP A 248 -6.03 8.67 -9.19
CA TRP A 248 -6.56 10.01 -9.38
C TRP A 248 -5.52 11.06 -8.98
N ALA A 249 -5.60 12.25 -9.57
CA ALA A 249 -4.66 13.34 -9.33
C ALA A 249 -3.23 13.01 -9.85
N ASP A 250 -2.24 12.91 -8.99
CA ASP A 250 -0.82 12.97 -9.35
C ASP A 250 -0.10 11.59 -9.28
N GLY A 251 -0.85 10.49 -9.50
CA GLY A 251 -0.29 9.15 -9.66
C GLY A 251 -0.23 8.28 -8.39
N PRO A 252 0.32 7.08 -8.47
CA PRO A 252 0.14 6.01 -7.49
C PRO A 252 0.94 6.22 -6.20
N ARG A 253 0.43 7.09 -5.34
CA ARG A 253 1.03 7.44 -4.05
C ARG A 253 -0.02 7.52 -2.95
N VAL A 254 0.39 7.30 -1.71
CA VAL A 254 -0.46 7.49 -0.52
C VAL A 254 -1.00 8.93 -0.44
N GLU A 255 -0.16 9.92 -0.76
CA GLU A 255 -0.56 11.33 -0.84
C GLU A 255 -1.67 11.57 -1.87
N ALA A 256 -1.55 11.00 -3.08
CA ALA A 256 -2.57 11.11 -4.12
C ALA A 256 -3.89 10.46 -3.68
N ALA A 257 -3.84 9.27 -3.08
CA ALA A 257 -5.03 8.63 -2.53
C ALA A 257 -5.70 9.45 -1.42
N TRP A 258 -4.90 10.09 -0.55
CA TRP A 258 -5.42 10.99 0.48
C TRP A 258 -6.06 12.25 -0.09
N LEU A 259 -5.43 12.89 -1.08
CA LEU A 259 -5.95 14.07 -1.76
C LEU A 259 -7.25 13.74 -2.51
N SER A 260 -7.26 12.65 -3.27
CA SER A 260 -8.43 12.16 -3.99
C SER A 260 -9.60 11.86 -3.05
N GLY A 261 -9.36 11.11 -1.97
CA GLY A 261 -10.36 10.80 -0.97
C GLY A 261 -10.90 12.03 -0.24
N SER A 262 -10.03 13.00 0.08
CA SER A 262 -10.43 14.27 0.70
C SER A 262 -11.31 15.12 -0.22
N ALA A 263 -10.97 15.18 -1.51
CA ALA A 263 -11.73 15.91 -2.51
C ALA A 263 -13.13 15.27 -2.72
N LEU A 264 -13.20 13.95 -2.87
CA LEU A 264 -14.46 13.22 -2.96
C LEU A 264 -15.30 13.42 -1.70
N GLY A 265 -14.72 13.28 -0.51
CA GLY A 265 -15.42 13.46 0.76
C GLY A 265 -16.05 14.87 0.87
N ALA A 266 -15.32 15.92 0.45
CA ALA A 266 -15.84 17.28 0.42
C ALA A 266 -17.02 17.44 -0.57
N ALA A 267 -16.94 16.84 -1.76
CA ALA A 267 -18.01 16.88 -2.76
C ALA A 267 -19.29 16.18 -2.26
N LEU A 268 -19.14 14.99 -1.67
CA LEU A 268 -20.28 14.25 -1.09
C LEU A 268 -20.90 14.99 0.09
N ALA A 269 -20.10 15.59 0.97
CA ALA A 269 -20.60 16.38 2.10
C ALA A 269 -21.38 17.62 1.64
N ALA A 270 -20.88 18.33 0.61
CA ALA A 270 -21.58 19.48 0.02
C ALA A 270 -22.94 19.09 -0.57
N ARG A 271 -23.03 17.93 -1.25
CA ARG A 271 -24.27 17.39 -1.76
C ARG A 271 -25.27 17.11 -0.65
N MET A 272 -24.86 16.42 0.42
CA MET A 272 -25.72 16.11 1.55
C MET A 272 -26.26 17.38 2.23
N ALA A 273 -25.43 18.42 2.33
CA ALA A 273 -25.84 19.72 2.87
C ALA A 273 -26.83 20.44 1.97
N GLY A 274 -26.69 20.35 0.63
CA GLY A 274 -27.63 20.94 -0.35
C GLY A 274 -28.95 20.17 -0.50
N ALA A 275 -28.99 18.91 -0.08
CA ALA A 275 -30.18 18.06 -0.05
C ALA A 275 -31.01 18.22 1.23
N SER A 276 -30.86 19.32 2.01
CA SER A 276 -31.66 19.63 3.19
C SER A 276 -33.15 19.60 2.89
N PRO A 277 -34.02 19.03 3.78
CA PRO A 277 -35.39 18.70 3.49
C PRO A 277 -36.25 19.98 3.44
N HIS A 278 -36.50 20.49 2.25
CA HIS A 278 -37.66 21.36 2.00
C HIS A 278 -38.63 20.57 1.12
N SER A 279 -39.40 19.72 1.76
CA SER A 279 -40.78 19.36 1.43
C SER A 279 -41.17 18.00 2.03
N ARG A 280 -41.72 18.04 3.21
CA ARG A 280 -42.80 17.13 3.62
C ARG A 280 -43.97 17.95 4.13
#